data_760c3c2c7707ead71975331d3da59703
#
_entry.id   760c3c2c7707ead71975331d3da59703
#
_cell.length_a   1.000
_cell.length_b   1.000
_cell.length_c   1.000
_cell.angle_alpha   90.00
_cell.angle_beta   90.00
_cell.angle_gamma   90.00
#
_symmetry.space_group_name_H-M   'P 1'
#
loop_
_entity.id
_entity.type
_entity.pdbx_description
1 polymer ?
#
loop_
_entity_poly.entity_id
_entity_poly.type
_entity_poly.pdbx_seq_one_letter_code
_entity_poly.pdbx_strand_id
1 'polypeptide(L)'
;MLTDIQTRKLTKLFKLYDANDDGVLVQQDFIALATRLTNLRQGMLALPHHSEILAHLEHDWTCLCAAADQNCDAQITLSEWLAYYDRILNDIKHYASRVIALVTLLFDAFDQDNDGRISEHEWVSLLCVFNVQPIYARSIFINLDINQDDCLTQDEVLTLVHDFFYVSDASAPANFMFGPY
;
A
#
# COMPACT_ATOMS: atom_id res chain seq x y z
N MET A 1 -17.23 -12.74 2.64
CA MET A 1 -16.38 -13.65 1.78
C MET A 1 -15.84 -12.81 0.64
N LEU A 2 -14.53 -12.83 0.43
CA LEU A 2 -13.86 -12.08 -0.64
C LEU A 2 -14.33 -12.55 -2.03
N THR A 3 -14.48 -11.60 -2.95
CA THR A 3 -14.69 -11.89 -4.37
C THR A 3 -13.38 -12.35 -5.03
N ASP A 4 -13.44 -12.93 -6.23
CA ASP A 4 -12.25 -13.33 -6.99
C ASP A 4 -11.32 -12.14 -7.27
N ILE A 5 -11.90 -10.97 -7.58
CA ILE A 5 -11.14 -9.75 -7.84
C ILE A 5 -10.44 -9.26 -6.55
N GLN A 6 -11.15 -9.24 -5.42
CA GLN A 6 -10.55 -8.90 -4.14
C GLN A 6 -9.41 -9.86 -3.76
N THR A 7 -9.62 -11.16 -3.96
CA THR A 7 -8.60 -12.18 -3.70
C THR A 7 -7.33 -11.92 -4.53
N ARG A 8 -7.48 -11.62 -5.82
CA ARG A 8 -6.33 -11.29 -6.70
C ARG A 8 -5.60 -10.03 -6.25
N LYS A 9 -6.35 -8.95 -5.98
CA LYS A 9 -5.79 -7.68 -5.50
C LYS A 9 -5.03 -7.84 -4.17
N LEU A 10 -5.62 -8.56 -3.22
CA LEU A 10 -5.01 -8.83 -1.93
C LEU A 10 -3.80 -9.76 -2.04
N THR A 11 -3.82 -10.72 -2.98
CA THR A 11 -2.65 -11.55 -3.28
C THR A 11 -1.53 -10.72 -3.89
N LYS A 12 -1.86 -9.75 -4.76
CA LYS A 12 -0.87 -8.80 -5.28
C LYS A 12 -0.28 -7.96 -4.15
N LEU A 13 -1.13 -7.42 -3.28
CA LEU A 13 -0.69 -6.61 -2.15
C LEU A 13 0.22 -7.42 -1.19
N PHE A 14 -0.12 -8.67 -0.89
CA PHE A 14 0.72 -9.58 -0.12
C PHE A 14 2.13 -9.66 -0.70
N LYS A 15 2.26 -9.89 -2.01
CA LYS A 15 3.56 -9.96 -2.71
C LYS A 15 4.35 -8.65 -2.69
N LEU A 16 3.70 -7.51 -2.53
CA LEU A 16 4.40 -6.23 -2.38
C LEU A 16 5.05 -6.08 -1.01
N TYR A 17 4.42 -6.66 0.02
CA TYR A 17 4.97 -6.72 1.36
C TYR A 17 6.05 -7.80 1.48
N ASP A 18 5.88 -8.96 0.85
CA ASP A 18 6.84 -10.08 0.82
C ASP A 18 8.12 -9.65 0.07
N ALA A 19 9.06 -9.09 0.83
CA ALA A 19 10.24 -8.43 0.28
C ALA A 19 11.27 -9.40 -0.29
N ASN A 20 11.30 -10.64 0.22
CA ASN A 20 12.24 -11.70 -0.15
C ASN A 20 11.61 -12.79 -1.04
N ASP A 21 10.28 -12.66 -1.32
CA ASP A 21 9.50 -13.59 -2.16
C ASP A 21 9.54 -15.05 -1.64
N ASP A 22 9.53 -15.22 -0.29
CA ASP A 22 9.53 -16.54 0.36
C ASP A 22 8.13 -17.10 0.61
N GLY A 23 7.08 -16.29 0.34
CA GLY A 23 5.67 -16.68 0.44
C GLY A 23 5.06 -16.55 1.83
N VAL A 24 5.77 -15.95 2.78
CA VAL A 24 5.28 -15.60 4.11
C VAL A 24 5.65 -14.16 4.45
N LEU A 25 4.84 -13.49 5.26
CA LEU A 25 5.21 -12.18 5.80
C LEU A 25 5.75 -12.34 7.22
N VAL A 26 6.84 -11.68 7.49
CA VAL A 26 7.46 -11.57 8.82
C VAL A 26 7.74 -10.10 9.15
N GLN A 27 8.06 -9.80 10.41
CA GLN A 27 8.38 -8.43 10.83
C GLN A 27 9.47 -7.79 9.97
N GLN A 28 10.44 -8.59 9.52
CA GLN A 28 11.55 -8.10 8.71
C GLN A 28 11.11 -7.54 7.35
N ASP A 29 10.02 -8.03 6.77
CA ASP A 29 9.48 -7.49 5.52
C ASP A 29 8.93 -6.08 5.70
N PHE A 30 8.26 -5.82 6.82
CA PHE A 30 7.76 -4.49 7.19
C PHE A 30 8.91 -3.51 7.46
N ILE A 31 9.98 -3.95 8.14
CA ILE A 31 11.20 -3.15 8.35
C ILE A 31 11.90 -2.88 7.01
N ALA A 32 11.98 -3.88 6.13
CA ALA A 32 12.56 -3.71 4.80
C ALA A 32 11.76 -2.73 3.94
N LEU A 33 10.43 -2.78 4.02
CA LEU A 33 9.56 -1.81 3.35
C LEU A 33 9.77 -0.40 3.90
N ALA A 34 9.79 -0.21 5.23
CA ALA A 34 10.10 1.08 5.86
C ALA A 34 11.45 1.62 5.39
N THR A 35 12.46 0.75 5.35
CA THR A 35 13.82 1.13 4.90
C THR A 35 13.82 1.55 3.43
N ARG A 36 13.09 0.87 2.56
CA ARG A 36 12.94 1.27 1.14
C ARG A 36 12.24 2.61 0.99
N LEU A 37 11.12 2.82 1.71
CA LEU A 37 10.38 4.08 1.73
C LEU A 37 11.27 5.26 2.14
N THR A 38 12.18 5.05 3.06
CA THR A 38 13.05 6.11 3.57
C THR A 38 14.31 6.33 2.73
N ASN A 39 14.84 5.29 2.09
CA ASN A 39 16.06 5.39 1.28
C ASN A 39 15.86 6.14 -0.03
N LEU A 40 14.67 6.17 -0.61
CA LEU A 40 14.39 6.92 -1.83
C LEU A 40 14.62 8.43 -1.67
N ARG A 41 14.55 8.94 -0.44
CA ARG A 41 14.77 10.36 -0.13
C ARG A 41 16.20 10.70 0.33
N GLN A 42 17.14 9.77 0.37
CA GLN A 42 18.54 10.05 0.78
C GLN A 42 19.29 11.04 -0.15
N GLY A 43 18.68 11.45 -1.27
CA GLY A 43 19.18 12.55 -2.10
C GLY A 43 18.64 13.94 -1.73
N MET A 44 17.62 14.02 -0.88
CA MET A 44 16.96 15.26 -0.45
C MET A 44 16.79 15.22 1.06
N LEU A 45 17.22 16.25 1.76
CA LEU A 45 17.19 16.53 3.22
C LEU A 45 16.46 15.51 4.12
N ALA A 46 17.13 15.10 5.21
CA ALA A 46 16.65 14.13 6.20
C ALA A 46 15.16 14.33 6.55
N LEU A 47 14.34 13.30 6.33
CA LEU A 47 12.90 13.34 6.59
C LEU A 47 12.59 13.38 8.08
N PRO A 48 11.70 14.27 8.52
CA PRO A 48 11.09 14.17 9.84
C PRO A 48 10.26 12.88 10.01
N HIS A 49 9.77 12.28 8.90
CA HIS A 49 8.83 11.16 8.94
C HIS A 49 9.45 9.75 8.94
N HIS A 50 10.79 9.59 8.88
CA HIS A 50 11.42 8.25 8.88
C HIS A 50 11.02 7.41 10.10
N SER A 51 11.13 7.99 11.29
CA SER A 51 10.78 7.31 12.53
C SER A 51 9.28 7.03 12.64
N GLU A 52 8.46 7.88 12.04
CA GLU A 52 7.00 7.73 12.03
C GLU A 52 6.56 6.61 11.08
N ILE A 53 7.13 6.54 9.88
CA ILE A 53 6.87 5.45 8.92
C ILE A 53 7.29 4.10 9.52
N LEU A 54 8.49 4.02 10.10
CA LEU A 54 8.97 2.80 10.74
C LEU A 54 8.05 2.39 11.89
N ALA A 55 7.74 3.31 12.80
CA ALA A 55 6.87 3.04 13.94
C ALA A 55 5.45 2.62 13.50
N HIS A 56 4.94 3.20 12.41
CA HIS A 56 3.63 2.84 11.85
C HIS A 56 3.65 1.42 11.30
N LEU A 57 4.65 1.07 10.47
CA LEU A 57 4.76 -0.27 9.90
C LEU A 57 5.07 -1.35 10.92
N GLU A 58 5.84 -1.06 11.97
CA GLU A 58 6.05 -1.97 13.11
C GLU A 58 4.75 -2.18 13.90
N HIS A 59 3.97 -1.11 14.09
CA HIS A 59 2.65 -1.21 14.71
C HIS A 59 1.69 -2.03 13.86
N ASP A 60 1.68 -1.81 12.54
CA ASP A 60 0.86 -2.58 11.60
C ASP A 60 1.20 -4.06 11.63
N TRP A 61 2.50 -4.40 11.65
CA TRP A 61 2.94 -5.78 11.84
C TRP A 61 2.39 -6.38 13.14
N THR A 62 2.57 -5.67 14.26
CA THR A 62 2.11 -6.14 15.57
C THR A 62 0.61 -6.42 15.57
N CYS A 63 -0.16 -5.52 15.00
CA CYS A 63 -1.61 -5.65 14.89
C CYS A 63 -2.04 -6.74 13.90
N LEU A 64 -1.33 -6.89 12.78
CA LEU A 64 -1.58 -7.95 11.80
C LEU A 64 -1.30 -9.32 12.43
N CYS A 65 -0.14 -9.48 13.05
CA CYS A 65 0.24 -10.71 13.73
C CYS A 65 -0.77 -11.10 14.81
N ALA A 66 -1.14 -10.16 15.68
CA ALA A 66 -2.15 -10.41 16.73
C ALA A 66 -3.54 -10.80 16.18
N ALA A 67 -3.88 -10.38 14.97
CA ALA A 67 -5.20 -10.62 14.39
C ALA A 67 -5.25 -11.76 13.36
N ALA A 68 -4.15 -12.06 12.69
CA ALA A 68 -4.10 -12.98 11.55
C ALA A 68 -3.32 -14.27 11.84
N ASP A 69 -2.26 -14.20 12.65
CA ASP A 69 -1.43 -15.37 13.00
C ASP A 69 -2.22 -16.36 13.87
N GLN A 70 -2.73 -17.41 13.24
CA GLN A 70 -3.60 -18.37 13.91
C GLN A 70 -2.82 -19.48 14.62
N ASN A 71 -1.63 -19.79 14.13
CA ASN A 71 -0.77 -20.86 14.65
C ASN A 71 0.31 -20.36 15.62
N CYS A 72 0.42 -19.02 15.80
CA CYS A 72 1.37 -18.35 16.69
C CYS A 72 2.84 -18.64 16.34
N ASP A 73 3.17 -18.71 15.03
CA ASP A 73 4.54 -18.94 14.56
C ASP A 73 5.27 -17.64 14.17
N ALA A 74 4.60 -16.50 14.36
CA ALA A 74 5.08 -15.16 13.97
C ALA A 74 5.37 -15.03 12.46
N GLN A 75 4.64 -15.79 11.65
CA GLN A 75 4.61 -15.69 10.19
C GLN A 75 3.17 -15.55 9.75
N ILE A 76 2.93 -14.80 8.68
CA ILE A 76 1.60 -14.67 8.06
C ILE A 76 1.65 -15.28 6.67
N THR A 77 0.96 -16.38 6.51
CA THR A 77 0.77 -17.00 5.19
C THR A 77 -0.24 -16.24 4.36
N LEU A 78 -0.26 -16.45 3.04
CA LEU A 78 -1.28 -15.87 2.16
C LEU A 78 -2.71 -16.25 2.60
N SER A 79 -2.92 -17.45 3.12
CA SER A 79 -4.24 -17.87 3.59
C SER A 79 -4.69 -17.09 4.83
N GLU A 80 -3.82 -16.85 5.79
CA GLU A 80 -4.09 -16.03 6.97
C GLU A 80 -4.32 -14.57 6.62
N TRP A 81 -3.52 -14.02 5.69
CA TRP A 81 -3.70 -12.69 5.12
C TRP A 81 -5.08 -12.51 4.49
N LEU A 82 -5.50 -13.42 3.62
CA LEU A 82 -6.81 -13.35 2.97
C LEU A 82 -7.96 -13.50 3.98
N ALA A 83 -7.83 -14.40 4.96
CA ALA A 83 -8.82 -14.55 6.03
C ALA A 83 -8.93 -13.30 6.91
N TYR A 84 -7.82 -12.64 7.18
CA TYR A 84 -7.78 -11.37 7.90
C TYR A 84 -8.50 -10.26 7.14
N TYR A 85 -8.21 -10.09 5.83
CA TYR A 85 -8.88 -9.07 5.03
C TYR A 85 -10.37 -9.36 4.80
N ASP A 86 -10.77 -10.62 4.70
CA ASP A 86 -12.20 -10.99 4.64
C ASP A 86 -12.96 -10.48 5.89
N ARG A 87 -12.32 -10.46 7.05
CA ARG A 87 -12.91 -9.89 8.28
C ARG A 87 -12.87 -8.37 8.30
N ILE A 88 -11.73 -7.76 8.00
CA ILE A 88 -11.53 -6.30 8.08
C ILE A 88 -12.44 -5.56 7.10
N LEU A 89 -12.57 -6.03 5.87
CA LEU A 89 -13.39 -5.35 4.87
C LEU A 89 -14.88 -5.37 5.21
N ASN A 90 -15.29 -6.22 6.15
CA ASN A 90 -16.64 -6.20 6.72
C ASN A 90 -16.75 -5.32 7.98
N ASP A 91 -15.66 -4.74 8.49
CA ASP A 91 -15.63 -3.82 9.63
C ASP A 91 -15.03 -2.46 9.22
N ILE A 92 -15.92 -1.56 8.82
CA ILE A 92 -15.56 -0.21 8.32
C ILE A 92 -14.70 0.59 9.31
N LYS A 93 -14.89 0.39 10.61
CA LYS A 93 -14.12 1.15 11.63
C LYS A 93 -12.66 0.71 11.66
N HIS A 94 -12.40 -0.58 11.59
CA HIS A 94 -11.03 -1.11 11.55
C HIS A 94 -10.34 -0.79 10.22
N TYR A 95 -11.06 -0.85 9.11
CA TYR A 95 -10.54 -0.43 7.80
C TYR A 95 -10.10 1.04 7.83
N ALA A 96 -11.00 1.94 8.25
CA ALA A 96 -10.72 3.38 8.23
C ALA A 96 -9.52 3.76 9.10
N SER A 97 -9.41 3.20 10.32
CA SER A 97 -8.32 3.55 11.24
C SER A 97 -6.94 3.13 10.75
N ARG A 98 -6.83 2.05 9.97
CA ARG A 98 -5.56 1.50 9.51
C ARG A 98 -5.17 1.99 8.13
N VAL A 99 -6.07 1.83 7.17
CA VAL A 99 -5.76 2.12 5.77
C VAL A 99 -5.63 3.62 5.57
N ILE A 100 -6.52 4.43 6.13
CA ILE A 100 -6.48 5.89 5.97
C ILE A 100 -5.21 6.46 6.61
N ALA A 101 -4.83 6.02 7.82
CA ALA A 101 -3.63 6.50 8.49
C ALA A 101 -2.36 6.20 7.68
N LEU A 102 -2.24 4.97 7.14
CA LEU A 102 -1.10 4.61 6.30
C LEU A 102 -1.06 5.42 5.00
N VAL A 103 -2.20 5.57 4.34
CA VAL A 103 -2.30 6.33 3.08
C VAL A 103 -1.92 7.79 3.30
N THR A 104 -2.42 8.43 4.37
CA THR A 104 -2.06 9.80 4.72
C THR A 104 -0.56 9.93 4.96
N LEU A 105 0.02 9.01 5.75
CA LEU A 105 1.45 9.02 6.05
C LEU A 105 2.30 8.84 4.77
N LEU A 106 1.89 7.93 3.88
CA LEU A 106 2.58 7.72 2.60
C LEU A 106 2.41 8.93 1.67
N PHE A 107 1.22 9.54 1.63
CA PHE A 107 0.98 10.74 0.85
C PHE A 107 1.93 11.86 1.28
N ASP A 108 1.96 12.18 2.55
CA ASP A 108 2.85 13.21 3.12
C ASP A 108 4.35 12.87 2.90
N ALA A 109 4.69 11.58 2.88
CA ALA A 109 6.06 11.16 2.62
C ALA A 109 6.47 11.30 1.16
N PHE A 110 5.54 11.20 0.20
CA PHE A 110 5.82 11.25 -1.23
C PHE A 110 5.51 12.59 -1.90
N ASP A 111 4.70 13.44 -1.30
CA ASP A 111 4.58 14.86 -1.64
C ASP A 111 5.89 15.57 -1.29
N GLN A 112 6.81 15.62 -2.28
CA GLN A 112 8.20 16.03 -2.03
C GLN A 112 8.35 17.55 -1.96
N ASP A 113 7.53 18.27 -2.68
CA ASP A 113 7.53 19.74 -2.73
C ASP A 113 6.50 20.36 -1.78
N ASN A 114 5.70 19.52 -1.10
CA ASN A 114 4.64 19.90 -0.15
C ASN A 114 3.57 20.81 -0.81
N ASP A 115 3.22 20.53 -2.05
CA ASP A 115 2.18 21.25 -2.76
C ASP A 115 0.76 20.69 -2.48
N GLY A 116 0.67 19.59 -1.72
CA GLY A 116 -0.57 18.89 -1.37
C GLY A 116 -1.09 17.97 -2.48
N ARG A 117 -0.22 17.58 -3.39
CA ARG A 117 -0.52 16.74 -4.55
C ARG A 117 0.59 15.73 -4.79
N ILE A 118 0.28 14.65 -5.48
CA ILE A 118 1.27 13.68 -5.95
C ILE A 118 1.35 13.79 -7.48
N SER A 119 2.48 14.27 -7.97
CA SER A 119 2.81 14.31 -9.39
C SER A 119 3.12 12.92 -9.97
N GLU A 120 3.15 12.78 -11.30
CA GLU A 120 3.59 11.54 -11.97
C GLU A 120 4.97 11.08 -11.45
N HIS A 121 5.91 12.00 -11.26
CA HIS A 121 7.27 11.68 -10.81
C HIS A 121 7.29 11.10 -9.39
N GLU A 122 6.52 11.68 -8.50
CA GLU A 122 6.39 11.22 -7.12
C GLU A 122 5.68 9.87 -7.04
N TRP A 123 4.63 9.68 -7.85
CA TRP A 123 3.94 8.40 -7.97
C TRP A 123 4.86 7.29 -8.49
N VAL A 124 5.66 7.56 -9.52
CA VAL A 124 6.67 6.63 -10.02
C VAL A 124 7.66 6.25 -8.91
N SER A 125 8.10 7.23 -8.13
CA SER A 125 9.01 7.01 -7.00
C SER A 125 8.37 6.10 -5.94
N LEU A 126 7.09 6.32 -5.60
CA LEU A 126 6.32 5.45 -4.70
C LEU A 126 6.24 4.01 -5.23
N LEU A 127 5.90 3.84 -6.50
CA LEU A 127 5.77 2.50 -7.10
C LEU A 127 7.11 1.74 -7.15
N CYS A 128 8.22 2.45 -7.31
CA CYS A 128 9.56 1.83 -7.24
C CYS A 128 9.85 1.21 -5.86
N VAL A 129 9.34 1.80 -4.77
CA VAL A 129 9.45 1.19 -3.42
C VAL A 129 8.78 -0.17 -3.35
N PHE A 130 7.65 -0.29 -4.01
CA PHE A 130 6.89 -1.54 -4.09
C PHE A 130 7.38 -2.48 -5.19
N ASN A 131 8.61 -2.29 -5.72
CA ASN A 131 9.19 -3.09 -6.80
C ASN A 131 8.33 -3.15 -8.07
N VAL A 132 7.43 -2.19 -8.28
CA VAL A 132 6.70 -2.05 -9.53
C VAL A 132 7.64 -1.44 -10.57
N GLN A 133 7.76 -2.09 -11.72
CA GLN A 133 8.69 -1.62 -12.76
C GLN A 133 8.27 -0.24 -13.28
N PRO A 134 9.20 0.73 -13.42
CA PRO A 134 8.91 2.10 -13.85
C PRO A 134 8.16 2.20 -15.18
N ILE A 135 8.36 1.21 -16.07
CA ILE A 135 7.69 1.18 -17.38
C ILE A 135 6.15 1.13 -17.25
N TYR A 136 5.63 0.57 -16.17
CA TYR A 136 4.20 0.52 -15.91
C TYR A 136 3.71 1.75 -15.13
N ALA A 137 4.58 2.40 -14.37
CA ALA A 137 4.20 3.46 -13.41
C ALA A 137 3.50 4.63 -14.09
N ARG A 138 4.01 5.08 -15.26
CA ARG A 138 3.38 6.16 -16.02
C ARG A 138 1.99 5.80 -16.53
N SER A 139 1.85 4.61 -17.10
CA SER A 139 0.54 4.15 -17.61
C SER A 139 -0.47 3.98 -16.47
N ILE A 140 0.02 3.58 -15.28
CA ILE A 140 -0.79 3.48 -14.08
C ILE A 140 -1.26 4.88 -13.67
N PHE A 141 -0.36 5.85 -13.54
CA PHE A 141 -0.67 7.22 -13.15
C PHE A 141 -1.76 7.83 -14.05
N ILE A 142 -1.60 7.74 -15.37
CA ILE A 142 -2.60 8.25 -16.35
C ILE A 142 -3.98 7.61 -16.15
N ASN A 143 -4.03 6.35 -15.75
CA ASN A 143 -5.32 5.68 -15.49
C ASN A 143 -5.94 6.06 -14.14
N LEU A 144 -5.13 6.49 -13.18
CA LEU A 144 -5.59 6.92 -11.85
C LEU A 144 -6.00 8.39 -11.83
N ASP A 145 -5.35 9.22 -12.63
CA ASP A 145 -5.67 10.64 -12.83
C ASP A 145 -6.93 10.76 -13.71
N ILE A 146 -8.10 10.61 -13.08
CA ILE A 146 -9.40 10.58 -13.79
C ILE A 146 -9.79 11.97 -14.30
N ASN A 147 -9.42 13.02 -13.55
CA ASN A 147 -9.75 14.41 -13.89
C ASN A 147 -8.77 15.03 -14.89
N GLN A 148 -7.65 14.36 -15.17
CA GLN A 148 -6.59 14.75 -16.13
C GLN A 148 -5.96 16.11 -15.81
N ASP A 149 -5.70 16.36 -14.51
CA ASP A 149 -5.01 17.58 -14.07
C ASP A 149 -3.52 17.35 -13.78
N ASP A 150 -2.98 16.19 -14.21
CA ASP A 150 -1.59 15.75 -14.09
C ASP A 150 -1.11 15.59 -12.65
N CYS A 151 -2.00 15.41 -11.69
CA CYS A 151 -1.68 15.18 -10.29
C CYS A 151 -2.75 14.32 -9.58
N LEU A 152 -2.42 13.79 -8.41
CA LEU A 152 -3.37 13.10 -7.52
C LEU A 152 -3.43 13.84 -6.19
N THR A 153 -4.59 14.33 -5.82
CA THR A 153 -4.85 14.90 -4.51
C THR A 153 -4.99 13.79 -3.46
N GLN A 154 -4.88 14.14 -2.19
CA GLN A 154 -5.06 13.16 -1.10
C GLN A 154 -6.45 12.51 -1.12
N ASP A 155 -7.49 13.28 -1.41
CA ASP A 155 -8.86 12.76 -1.51
C ASP A 155 -9.03 11.77 -2.67
N GLU A 156 -8.39 12.02 -3.81
CA GLU A 156 -8.36 11.08 -4.94
C GLU A 156 -7.62 9.80 -4.58
N VAL A 157 -6.45 9.90 -3.96
CA VAL A 157 -5.69 8.72 -3.50
C VAL A 157 -6.49 7.91 -2.47
N LEU A 158 -7.16 8.55 -1.51
CA LEU A 158 -8.02 7.87 -0.54
C LEU A 158 -9.20 7.17 -1.22
N THR A 159 -9.81 7.81 -2.22
CA THR A 159 -10.89 7.22 -3.02
C THR A 159 -10.39 6.01 -3.80
N LEU A 160 -9.24 6.12 -4.46
CA LEU A 160 -8.63 5.02 -5.22
C LEU A 160 -8.28 3.84 -4.32
N VAL A 161 -7.75 4.09 -3.12
CA VAL A 161 -7.45 3.04 -2.14
C VAL A 161 -8.73 2.38 -1.64
N HIS A 162 -9.78 3.14 -1.36
CA HIS A 162 -11.09 2.58 -1.03
C HIS A 162 -11.59 1.67 -2.15
N ASP A 163 -11.55 2.14 -3.39
CA ASP A 163 -12.02 1.39 -4.55
C ASP A 163 -11.17 0.14 -4.82
N PHE A 164 -9.86 0.21 -4.56
CA PHE A 164 -9.00 -0.96 -4.62
C PHE A 164 -9.50 -2.10 -3.72
N PHE A 165 -9.96 -1.80 -2.52
CA PHE A 165 -10.43 -2.81 -1.58
C PHE A 165 -11.89 -3.24 -1.82
N TYR A 166 -12.77 -2.33 -2.24
CA TYR A 166 -14.22 -2.58 -2.23
C TYR A 166 -14.84 -2.77 -3.62
N VAL A 167 -14.27 -2.19 -4.67
CA VAL A 167 -14.85 -2.32 -6.02
C VAL A 167 -14.51 -3.67 -6.62
N SER A 168 -15.54 -4.36 -7.12
CA SER A 168 -15.43 -5.66 -7.79
C SER A 168 -15.56 -5.57 -9.31
N ASP A 169 -15.60 -4.37 -9.89
CA ASP A 169 -15.54 -4.17 -11.33
C ASP A 169 -14.10 -4.35 -11.83
N ALA A 170 -13.87 -5.31 -12.70
CA ALA A 170 -12.56 -5.63 -13.25
C ALA A 170 -11.93 -4.46 -14.04
N SER A 171 -12.75 -3.54 -14.55
CA SER A 171 -12.31 -2.37 -15.34
C SER A 171 -11.97 -1.15 -14.46
N ALA A 172 -12.23 -1.19 -13.16
CA ALA A 172 -11.99 -0.05 -12.29
C ALA A 172 -10.50 0.36 -12.28
N PRO A 173 -10.18 1.66 -12.49
CA PRO A 173 -8.80 2.16 -12.51
C PRO A 173 -8.00 1.77 -11.25
N ALA A 174 -8.61 1.83 -10.10
CA ALA A 174 -8.02 1.49 -8.82
C ALA A 174 -7.42 0.06 -8.76
N ASN A 175 -7.95 -0.87 -9.56
CA ASN A 175 -7.44 -2.24 -9.60
C ASN A 175 -5.97 -2.30 -10.04
N PHE A 176 -5.52 -1.35 -10.82
CA PHE A 176 -4.17 -1.29 -11.39
C PHE A 176 -3.20 -0.46 -10.55
N MET A 177 -3.64 0.06 -9.40
CA MET A 177 -2.88 0.98 -8.55
C MET A 177 -1.45 0.50 -8.27
N PHE A 178 -1.26 -0.80 -8.08
CA PHE A 178 0.05 -1.43 -7.83
C PHE A 178 0.54 -2.28 -9.02
N GLY A 179 0.10 -1.98 -10.21
CA GLY A 179 0.43 -2.74 -11.41
C GLY A 179 -0.57 -3.87 -11.70
N PRO A 180 -0.39 -4.58 -12.81
CA PRO A 180 -1.28 -5.68 -13.19
C PRO A 180 -1.22 -6.81 -12.16
N TYR A 181 -2.37 -7.46 -11.92
CA TYR A 181 -2.56 -8.56 -10.96
C TYR A 181 -3.08 -9.83 -11.61
#